data_fab5b60baf3c4c6de58571d196a5d9b1
#
_entry.id   fab5b60baf3c4c6de58571d196a5d9b1
#
_cell.length_a   1.000
_cell.length_b   1.000
_cell.length_c   1.000
_cell.angle_alpha   90.00
_cell.angle_beta   90.00
_cell.angle_gamma   90.00
#
_symmetry.space_group_name_H-M   'P 1'
#
loop_
_entity.id
_entity.type
_entity.pdbx_description
1 polymer ?
#
loop_
_entity_poly.entity_id
_entity_poly.type
_entity_poly.pdbx_seq_one_letter_code
_entity_poly.pdbx_strand_id
1 'polypeptide(L)'
;MKSFSRAVLTIVAAAVLPGVVAALPTDILGNSALLRLSDEDKKLQYQAVVDVLESSDVHAVREWENKKTGFKGRVDAQGDMTSADGLRCRRLQLRMQLNGSQSLFTFPFCKDEQGQWFIASGRKFSDESSQR
;
A
#
# COMPACT_ATOMS: atom_id res chain seq x y z
N MET A 1 -39.66 -58.00 -11.66
CA MET A 1 -39.62 -56.55 -11.79
C MET A 1 -38.41 -56.04 -11.01
N LYS A 2 -37.40 -55.61 -11.69
CA LYS A 2 -36.17 -55.11 -11.04
C LYS A 2 -36.23 -53.57 -11.06
N SER A 3 -36.36 -52.95 -9.90
CA SER A 3 -36.31 -51.52 -9.70
C SER A 3 -34.84 -51.06 -9.76
N PHE A 4 -34.50 -50.31 -10.81
CA PHE A 4 -33.20 -49.65 -10.90
C PHE A 4 -33.28 -48.33 -10.19
N SER A 5 -32.72 -48.24 -9.00
CA SER A 5 -32.49 -47.02 -8.28
C SER A 5 -31.35 -46.25 -8.95
N ARG A 6 -31.67 -45.14 -9.63
CA ARG A 6 -30.67 -44.22 -10.16
C ARG A 6 -30.19 -43.32 -9.02
N ALA A 7 -28.97 -43.58 -8.54
CA ALA A 7 -28.28 -42.67 -7.67
C ALA A 7 -27.87 -41.43 -8.48
N VAL A 8 -28.49 -40.31 -8.17
CA VAL A 8 -28.07 -39.00 -8.69
C VAL A 8 -26.87 -38.52 -7.90
N LEU A 9 -25.71 -38.58 -8.53
CA LEU A 9 -24.48 -38.03 -7.97
C LEU A 9 -24.49 -36.50 -8.13
N THR A 10 -24.80 -35.82 -7.05
CA THR A 10 -24.75 -34.36 -7.03
C THR A 10 -23.29 -33.93 -6.86
N ILE A 11 -22.69 -33.47 -7.94
CA ILE A 11 -21.36 -32.85 -7.91
C ILE A 11 -21.52 -31.43 -7.38
N VAL A 12 -21.13 -31.23 -6.13
CA VAL A 12 -21.00 -29.88 -5.57
C VAL A 12 -19.70 -29.27 -6.12
N ALA A 13 -19.83 -28.42 -7.12
CA ALA A 13 -18.72 -27.62 -7.60
C ALA A 13 -18.41 -26.54 -6.54
N ALA A 14 -17.32 -26.73 -5.80
CA ALA A 14 -16.80 -25.70 -4.94
C ALA A 14 -16.25 -24.56 -5.84
N ALA A 15 -16.96 -23.46 -5.89
CA ALA A 15 -16.48 -22.24 -6.52
C ALA A 15 -15.33 -21.68 -5.67
N VAL A 16 -14.10 -21.91 -6.12
CA VAL A 16 -12.93 -21.21 -5.58
C VAL A 16 -13.01 -19.77 -6.09
N LEU A 17 -13.43 -18.87 -5.22
CA LEU A 17 -13.37 -17.45 -5.50
C LEU A 17 -11.88 -17.04 -5.55
N PRO A 18 -11.40 -16.51 -6.69
CA PRO A 18 -10.05 -15.94 -6.71
C PRO A 18 -10.04 -14.75 -5.75
N GLY A 19 -9.15 -14.81 -4.77
CA GLY A 19 -8.95 -13.67 -3.88
C GLY A 19 -8.64 -12.43 -4.72
N VAL A 20 -9.41 -11.37 -4.53
CA VAL A 20 -9.14 -10.08 -5.14
C VAL A 20 -7.87 -9.55 -4.46
N VAL A 21 -6.73 -9.79 -5.09
CA VAL A 21 -5.53 -9.04 -4.78
C VAL A 21 -5.79 -7.62 -5.26
N ALA A 22 -6.06 -6.72 -4.34
CA ALA A 22 -6.15 -5.30 -4.66
C ALA A 22 -4.78 -4.87 -5.19
N ALA A 23 -4.64 -4.83 -6.51
CA ALA A 23 -3.49 -4.25 -7.16
C ALA A 23 -3.48 -2.77 -6.83
N LEU A 24 -2.42 -2.30 -6.15
CA LEU A 24 -2.16 -0.87 -6.07
C LEU A 24 -2.10 -0.33 -7.50
N PRO A 25 -2.75 0.80 -7.79
CA PRO A 25 -2.72 1.36 -9.14
C PRO A 25 -1.28 1.59 -9.56
N THR A 26 -0.85 0.87 -10.58
CA THR A 26 0.51 0.93 -11.14
C THR A 26 0.80 2.26 -11.83
N ASP A 27 -0.21 3.05 -12.09
CA ASP A 27 -0.13 4.31 -12.83
C ASP A 27 0.61 5.44 -12.09
N ILE A 28 0.76 5.31 -10.77
CA ILE A 28 1.49 6.30 -9.94
C ILE A 28 3.02 6.11 -10.09
N LEU A 29 3.44 4.98 -10.63
CA LEU A 29 4.84 4.57 -10.70
C LEU A 29 5.48 4.86 -12.06
N GLY A 30 4.76 5.51 -12.96
CA GLY A 30 5.27 5.86 -14.27
C GLY A 30 6.57 6.64 -14.17
N ASN A 31 7.68 6.02 -14.54
CA ASN A 31 8.92 6.67 -14.92
C ASN A 31 10.05 6.80 -13.89
N SER A 32 10.23 5.88 -12.96
CA SER A 32 11.32 6.06 -12.02
C SER A 32 11.95 4.75 -11.55
N ALA A 33 12.87 4.86 -10.61
CA ALA A 33 13.48 3.76 -9.90
C ALA A 33 12.48 2.71 -9.39
N LEU A 34 11.21 3.09 -9.18
CA LEU A 34 10.12 2.19 -8.81
C LEU A 34 9.88 1.07 -9.82
N LEU A 35 10.12 1.34 -11.12
CA LEU A 35 9.99 0.31 -12.16
C LEU A 35 11.12 -0.73 -12.14
N ARG A 36 12.21 -0.44 -11.42
CA ARG A 36 13.36 -1.34 -11.29
C ARG A 36 13.33 -2.18 -10.04
N LEU A 37 12.36 -1.97 -9.17
CA LEU A 37 12.21 -2.73 -7.95
C LEU A 37 11.87 -4.18 -8.26
N SER A 38 12.62 -5.11 -7.66
CA SER A 38 12.23 -6.52 -7.62
C SER A 38 10.96 -6.71 -6.78
N ASP A 39 10.33 -7.87 -6.88
CA ASP A 39 9.15 -8.17 -6.05
C ASP A 39 9.50 -8.17 -4.55
N GLU A 40 10.72 -8.57 -4.20
CA GLU A 40 11.23 -8.50 -2.83
C GLU A 40 11.42 -7.04 -2.37
N ASP A 41 11.96 -6.17 -3.21
CA ASP A 41 12.10 -4.73 -2.93
C ASP A 41 10.73 -4.08 -2.68
N LYS A 42 9.76 -4.40 -3.53
CA LYS A 42 8.37 -3.91 -3.39
C LYS A 42 7.75 -4.36 -2.07
N LYS A 43 7.99 -5.60 -1.68
CA LYS A 43 7.50 -6.14 -0.41
C LYS A 43 8.12 -5.43 0.79
N LEU A 44 9.41 -5.18 0.77
CA LEU A 44 10.13 -4.44 1.83
C LEU A 44 9.62 -3.00 1.92
N GLN A 45 9.46 -2.34 0.78
CA GLN A 45 8.89 -0.99 0.71
C GLN A 45 7.47 -0.94 1.25
N TYR A 46 6.62 -1.88 0.83
CA TYR A 46 5.23 -1.97 1.30
C TYR A 46 5.16 -2.16 2.81
N GLN A 47 5.96 -3.07 3.36
CA GLN A 47 6.00 -3.32 4.80
C GLN A 47 6.42 -2.06 5.57
N ALA A 48 7.44 -1.35 5.11
CA ALA A 48 7.87 -0.10 5.72
C ALA A 48 6.78 0.98 5.69
N VAL A 49 6.05 1.10 4.59
CA VAL A 49 4.91 2.01 4.45
C VAL A 49 3.81 1.66 5.45
N VAL A 50 3.40 0.40 5.52
CA VAL A 50 2.36 -0.05 6.46
C VAL A 50 2.78 0.20 7.91
N ASP A 51 4.01 -0.12 8.28
CA ASP A 51 4.53 0.09 9.63
C ASP A 51 4.47 1.58 10.04
N VAL A 52 4.80 2.48 9.12
CA VAL A 52 4.75 3.93 9.37
C VAL A 52 3.31 4.43 9.43
N LEU A 53 2.43 3.94 8.56
CA LEU A 53 1.02 4.32 8.56
C LEU A 53 0.28 3.87 9.82
N GLU A 54 0.59 2.68 10.32
CA GLU A 54 -0.05 2.12 11.52
C GLU A 54 0.63 2.55 12.84
N SER A 55 1.73 3.28 12.77
CA SER A 55 2.41 3.79 13.97
C SER A 55 1.58 4.86 14.67
N SER A 56 1.61 4.86 16.01
CA SER A 56 1.03 5.94 16.83
C SER A 56 1.87 7.23 16.76
N ASP A 57 3.12 7.13 16.35
CA ASP A 57 4.01 8.28 16.14
C ASP A 57 3.73 8.89 14.76
N VAL A 58 3.24 10.12 14.74
CA VAL A 58 2.93 10.87 13.51
C VAL A 58 4.17 11.26 12.70
N HIS A 59 5.35 11.08 13.29
CA HIS A 59 6.67 11.28 12.66
C HIS A 59 7.50 10.01 12.62
N ALA A 60 6.83 8.85 12.58
CA ALA A 60 7.51 7.56 12.53
C ALA A 60 8.40 7.44 11.28
N VAL A 61 9.48 6.71 11.42
CA VAL A 61 10.46 6.44 10.36
C VAL A 61 10.71 4.95 10.28
N ARG A 62 10.81 4.43 9.07
CA ARG A 62 11.27 3.06 8.80
C ARG A 62 12.27 3.06 7.66
N GLU A 63 13.32 2.29 7.83
CA GLU A 63 14.33 2.04 6.81
C GLU A 63 14.28 0.57 6.39
N TRP A 64 14.60 0.30 5.13
CA TRP A 64 14.73 -1.05 4.61
C TRP A 64 15.91 -1.13 3.64
N GLU A 65 16.44 -2.31 3.48
CA GLU A 65 17.54 -2.60 2.56
C GLU A 65 17.38 -4.00 1.99
N ASN A 66 17.58 -4.14 0.68
CA ASN A 66 17.71 -5.43 0.02
C ASN A 66 19.15 -5.61 -0.45
N LYS A 67 19.90 -6.44 0.25
CA LYS A 67 21.31 -6.70 -0.07
C LYS A 67 21.51 -7.41 -1.40
N LYS A 68 20.49 -8.11 -1.90
CA LYS A 68 20.55 -8.80 -3.20
C LYS A 68 20.50 -7.84 -4.38
N THR A 69 19.69 -6.79 -4.29
CA THR A 69 19.52 -5.81 -5.36
C THR A 69 20.33 -4.53 -5.12
N GLY A 70 20.73 -4.26 -3.88
CA GLY A 70 21.40 -3.04 -3.45
C GLY A 70 20.45 -1.86 -3.23
N PHE A 71 19.14 -2.05 -3.37
CA PHE A 71 18.17 -1.01 -3.05
C PHE A 71 18.08 -0.77 -1.54
N LYS A 72 17.98 0.49 -1.20
CA LYS A 72 17.67 0.99 0.14
C LYS A 72 16.49 1.93 0.07
N GLY A 73 15.67 1.90 1.09
CA GLY A 73 14.56 2.81 1.22
C GLY A 73 14.39 3.36 2.61
N ARG A 74 13.74 4.50 2.69
CA ARG A 74 13.33 5.15 3.93
C ARG A 74 11.96 5.74 3.76
N VAL A 75 11.10 5.51 4.72
CA VAL A 75 9.75 6.05 4.79
C VAL A 75 9.65 6.93 6.03
N ASP A 76 9.34 8.19 5.84
CA ASP A 76 9.17 9.18 6.90
C ASP A 76 7.73 9.68 6.92
N ALA A 77 7.06 9.58 8.06
CA ALA A 77 5.79 10.24 8.27
C ALA A 77 5.99 11.74 8.47
N GLN A 78 5.22 12.54 7.72
CA GLN A 78 5.30 14.02 7.72
C GLN A 78 4.16 14.66 8.52
N GLY A 79 3.45 13.87 9.32
CA GLY A 79 2.33 14.31 10.13
C GLY A 79 0.98 13.83 9.60
N ASP A 80 -0.03 13.94 10.48
CA ASP A 80 -1.40 13.60 10.18
C ASP A 80 -2.18 14.79 9.64
N MET A 81 -3.20 14.51 8.83
CA MET A 81 -4.10 15.48 8.27
C MET A 81 -5.48 14.86 8.08
N THR A 82 -6.47 15.67 7.83
CA THR A 82 -7.84 15.24 7.53
C THR A 82 -8.19 15.63 6.10
N SER A 83 -8.76 14.71 5.34
CA SER A 83 -9.28 15.03 4.01
C SER A 83 -10.55 15.90 4.10
N ALA A 84 -10.92 16.58 3.02
CA ALA A 84 -12.11 17.42 2.98
C ALA A 84 -13.40 16.64 3.28
N ASP A 85 -13.42 15.34 2.99
CA ASP A 85 -14.51 14.40 3.28
C ASP A 85 -14.39 13.70 4.65
N GLY A 86 -13.45 14.13 5.50
CA GLY A 86 -13.34 13.71 6.91
C GLY A 86 -12.52 12.46 7.15
N LEU A 87 -11.80 11.93 6.17
CA LEU A 87 -10.94 10.77 6.36
C LEU A 87 -9.66 11.13 7.11
N ARG A 88 -9.21 10.22 7.96
CA ARG A 88 -7.89 10.30 8.59
C ARG A 88 -6.82 10.02 7.54
N CYS A 89 -5.83 10.90 7.44
CA CYS A 89 -4.76 10.82 6.48
C CYS A 89 -3.40 11.02 7.13
N ARG A 90 -2.37 10.49 6.50
CA ARG A 90 -0.97 10.71 6.87
C ARG A 90 -0.14 10.94 5.61
N ARG A 91 0.67 11.99 5.63
CA ARG A 91 1.61 12.29 4.54
C ARG A 91 2.89 11.51 4.78
N LEU A 92 3.32 10.75 3.78
CA LEU A 92 4.59 10.03 3.80
C LEU A 92 5.55 10.58 2.76
N GLN A 93 6.80 10.68 3.14
CA GLN A 93 7.92 10.88 2.25
C GLN A 93 8.67 9.56 2.08
N LEU A 94 8.79 9.12 0.84
CA LEU A 94 9.46 7.88 0.47
C LEU A 94 10.75 8.23 -0.26
N ARG A 95 11.87 7.77 0.31
CA ARG A 95 13.19 7.91 -0.29
C ARG A 95 13.68 6.54 -0.71
N MET A 96 14.15 6.45 -1.95
CA MET A 96 14.79 5.24 -2.46
C MET A 96 16.15 5.56 -3.02
N GLN A 97 17.10 4.68 -2.79
CA GLN A 97 18.48 4.83 -3.21
C GLN A 97 18.99 3.55 -3.85
N LEU A 98 19.64 3.70 -5.00
CA LEU A 98 20.36 2.64 -5.71
C LEU A 98 21.60 3.23 -6.36
N ASN A 99 22.79 2.64 -6.08
CA ASN A 99 24.05 3.00 -6.73
C ASN A 99 24.35 4.52 -6.72
N GLY A 100 24.08 5.18 -5.58
CA GLY A 100 24.30 6.63 -5.43
C GLY A 100 23.20 7.52 -6.05
N SER A 101 22.29 6.96 -6.81
CA SER A 101 21.10 7.67 -7.30
C SER A 101 20.00 7.62 -6.25
N GLN A 102 19.35 8.76 -6.01
CA GLN A 102 18.28 8.90 -5.04
C GLN A 102 17.02 9.41 -5.70
N SER A 103 15.89 8.80 -5.36
CA SER A 103 14.55 9.26 -5.73
C SER A 103 13.76 9.59 -4.47
N LEU A 104 12.99 10.66 -4.53
CA LEU A 104 12.18 11.16 -3.43
C LEU A 104 10.74 11.35 -3.90
N PHE A 105 9.80 10.79 -3.17
CA PHE A 105 8.37 10.90 -3.44
C PHE A 105 7.63 11.30 -2.18
N THR A 106 6.58 12.10 -2.31
CA THR A 106 5.71 12.46 -1.21
C THR A 106 4.27 12.18 -1.60
N PHE A 107 3.59 11.37 -0.79
CA PHE A 107 2.20 11.00 -1.03
C PHE A 107 1.35 11.16 0.23
N PRO A 108 0.11 11.67 0.10
CA PRO A 108 -0.90 11.56 1.13
C PRO A 108 -1.53 10.17 1.07
N PHE A 109 -1.62 9.51 2.21
CA PHE A 109 -2.36 8.26 2.39
C PHE A 109 -3.55 8.53 3.29
N CYS A 110 -4.73 8.07 2.90
CA CYS A 110 -5.93 8.15 3.73
C CYS A 110 -6.46 6.77 4.04
N LYS A 111 -7.11 6.63 5.21
CA LYS A 111 -7.76 5.40 5.65
C LYS A 111 -9.23 5.48 5.32
N ASP A 112 -9.75 4.50 4.57
CA ASP A 112 -11.17 4.44 4.26
C ASP A 112 -12.01 3.88 5.43
N GLU A 113 -13.32 3.82 5.26
CA GLU A 113 -14.24 3.34 6.29
C GLU A 113 -14.05 1.85 6.63
N GLN A 114 -13.45 1.07 5.72
CA GLN A 114 -13.08 -0.33 5.93
C GLN A 114 -11.72 -0.50 6.62
N GLY A 115 -11.04 0.59 6.94
CA GLY A 115 -9.72 0.58 7.56
C GLY A 115 -8.58 0.32 6.59
N GLN A 116 -8.82 0.48 5.28
CA GLN A 116 -7.82 0.29 4.23
C GLN A 116 -7.13 1.62 3.91
N TRP A 117 -5.80 1.60 3.83
CA TRP A 117 -5.03 2.73 3.37
C TRP A 117 -4.96 2.80 1.84
N PHE A 118 -5.11 3.99 1.31
CA PHE A 118 -4.99 4.26 -0.12
C PHE A 118 -4.26 5.58 -0.37
N ILE A 119 -3.62 5.73 -1.52
CA ILE A 119 -2.98 6.98 -1.92
C ILE A 119 -4.07 7.95 -2.38
N ALA A 120 -4.13 9.10 -1.73
CA ALA A 120 -5.19 10.09 -1.92
C ALA A 120 -4.73 11.29 -2.76
N SER A 121 -4.05 11.03 -3.87
CA SER A 121 -3.60 12.06 -4.80
C SER A 121 -4.78 12.87 -5.35
N GLY A 122 -4.62 14.18 -5.41
CA GLY A 122 -5.65 15.12 -5.92
C GLY A 122 -6.77 15.46 -4.94
N ARG A 123 -6.78 14.92 -3.74
CA ARG A 123 -7.72 15.30 -2.68
C ARG A 123 -7.31 16.61 -2.03
N LYS A 124 -8.31 17.37 -1.57
CA LYS A 124 -8.08 18.56 -0.73
C LYS A 124 -7.93 18.11 0.72
N PHE A 125 -7.00 18.75 1.43
CA PHE A 125 -6.73 18.50 2.84
C PHE A 125 -6.83 19.79 3.63
N SER A 126 -7.29 19.69 4.87
CA SER A 126 -7.12 20.72 5.87
C SER A 126 -5.84 20.40 6.64
N ASP A 127 -4.82 21.21 6.48
CA ASP A 127 -3.64 21.15 7.33
C ASP A 127 -3.99 21.69 8.72
N GLU A 128 -3.82 20.87 9.71
CA GLU A 128 -3.97 21.28 11.12
C GLU A 128 -2.93 22.35 11.53
N SER A 129 -1.89 22.52 10.71
CA SER A 129 -0.84 23.50 10.93
C SER A 129 -1.21 24.92 10.49
N SER A 130 -2.33 25.12 9.80
CA SER A 130 -2.78 26.46 9.34
C SER A 130 -3.69 27.19 10.33
N GLN A 131 -3.92 26.63 11.51
CA GLN A 131 -4.77 27.22 12.54
C GLN A 131 -3.99 27.74 13.75
N ARG A 132 -2.79 28.27 13.52
CA ARG A 132 -2.06 29.03 14.56
C ARG A 132 -1.76 30.44 14.09
#